data_da3be3248252c2eb95d8bddaae0c988c
#
_entry.id   da3be3248252c2eb95d8bddaae0c988c
#
_cell.length_a   1.000
_cell.length_b   1.000
_cell.length_c   1.000
_cell.angle_alpha   90.00
_cell.angle_beta   90.00
_cell.angle_gamma   90.00
#
_symmetry.space_group_name_H-M   'P 1'
#
loop_
_entity.id
_entity.type
_entity.pdbx_description
1 polymer ?
#
loop_
_entity_poly.entity_id
_entity_poly.type
_entity_poly.pdbx_seq_one_letter_code
_entity_poly.pdbx_strand_id
1 'polypeptide(L)'
;MSTLNKKVRVSEAAKILGVTAQTLRNWERSGKLRPQRSVGKQRYYLVEDLKSFALDIRAIGLVWATSLTPPHLPSDQYCERQDRFTSRVSRMGSELENDPHISKELASLIPLVVGEIGDNSFAHNIGNWSDIPGIFYSYDLRKRIIVLADRGRGVRTTLQQVRPSIATDTEALIVAFNEVISGRNPEKRGNGLKVVRNIIESKEIGLIFRSGIAEASVGLKKPGKIITKIAKDNIKGTYSVITF
;
A
#
# COMPACT_ATOMS: atom_id res chain seq x y z
N MET A 1 16.22 -7.65 -34.13
CA MET A 1 15.60 -8.83 -33.51
C MET A 1 14.83 -8.38 -32.28
N SER A 2 13.52 -8.57 -32.28
CA SER A 2 12.58 -8.05 -31.27
C SER A 2 12.90 -8.62 -29.87
N THR A 3 13.12 -7.73 -28.89
CA THR A 3 13.33 -8.05 -27.45
C THR A 3 12.04 -8.57 -26.78
N LEU A 4 10.95 -8.71 -27.50
CA LEU A 4 9.58 -8.92 -27.03
C LEU A 4 9.30 -10.31 -26.44
N ASN A 5 10.19 -11.32 -26.62
CA ASN A 5 9.94 -12.69 -26.13
C ASN A 5 11.13 -13.31 -25.39
N LYS A 6 12.00 -12.48 -24.81
CA LYS A 6 13.17 -13.01 -24.08
C LYS A 6 12.69 -13.73 -22.80
N LYS A 7 13.00 -15.04 -22.72
CA LYS A 7 12.73 -15.88 -21.55
C LYS A 7 13.92 -15.84 -20.60
N VAL A 8 13.65 -15.67 -19.31
CA VAL A 8 14.68 -15.65 -18.26
C VAL A 8 14.35 -16.67 -17.16
N ARG A 9 15.38 -17.24 -16.56
CA ARG A 9 15.24 -18.18 -15.43
C ARG A 9 14.94 -17.42 -14.14
N VAL A 10 14.51 -18.15 -13.10
CA VAL A 10 14.14 -17.59 -11.78
C VAL A 10 15.23 -16.69 -11.19
N SER A 11 16.51 -17.05 -11.31
CA SER A 11 17.62 -16.26 -10.78
C SER A 11 17.79 -14.91 -11.51
N GLU A 12 17.63 -14.89 -12.83
CA GLU A 12 17.70 -13.67 -13.63
C GLU A 12 16.45 -12.81 -13.43
N ALA A 13 15.26 -13.43 -13.33
CA ALA A 13 14.01 -12.74 -13.00
C ALA A 13 14.09 -12.05 -11.62
N ALA A 14 14.67 -12.74 -10.64
CA ALA A 14 14.90 -12.18 -9.31
C ALA A 14 15.80 -10.94 -9.35
N LYS A 15 16.88 -10.97 -10.15
CA LYS A 15 17.75 -9.80 -10.37
C LYS A 15 17.03 -8.63 -11.04
N ILE A 16 16.21 -8.91 -12.07
CA ILE A 16 15.43 -7.88 -12.79
C ILE A 16 14.46 -7.17 -11.84
N LEU A 17 13.84 -7.90 -10.92
CA LEU A 17 12.85 -7.36 -9.97
C LEU A 17 13.48 -6.88 -8.65
N GLY A 18 14.80 -7.02 -8.46
CA GLY A 18 15.49 -6.63 -7.22
C GLY A 18 15.07 -7.45 -5.99
N VAL A 19 14.67 -8.72 -6.18
CA VAL A 19 14.17 -9.59 -5.10
C VAL A 19 14.93 -10.90 -5.05
N THR A 20 14.67 -11.72 -4.01
CA THR A 20 15.27 -13.07 -3.91
C THR A 20 14.49 -14.11 -4.74
N ALA A 21 15.16 -15.19 -5.14
CA ALA A 21 14.49 -16.32 -5.80
C ALA A 21 13.41 -16.94 -4.90
N GLN A 22 13.59 -16.87 -3.57
CA GLN A 22 12.58 -17.35 -2.61
C GLN A 22 11.34 -16.47 -2.62
N THR A 23 11.50 -15.15 -2.75
CA THR A 23 10.39 -14.20 -2.94
C THR A 23 9.56 -14.55 -4.18
N LEU A 24 10.21 -14.84 -5.31
CA LEU A 24 9.50 -15.27 -6.53
C LEU A 24 8.72 -16.58 -6.35
N ARG A 25 9.27 -17.55 -5.61
CA ARG A 25 8.55 -18.80 -5.29
C ARG A 25 7.32 -18.54 -4.41
N ASN A 26 7.44 -17.61 -3.47
CA ASN A 26 6.31 -17.20 -2.62
C ASN A 26 5.23 -16.52 -3.46
N TRP A 27 5.61 -15.68 -4.42
CA TRP A 27 4.69 -15.02 -5.34
C TRP A 27 4.00 -16.00 -6.30
N GLU A 28 4.69 -17.04 -6.76
CA GLU A 28 4.05 -18.14 -7.51
C GLU A 28 2.97 -18.81 -6.66
N ARG A 29 3.28 -19.15 -5.40
CA ARG A 29 2.32 -19.78 -4.48
C ARG A 29 1.11 -18.90 -4.15
N SER A 30 1.33 -17.61 -3.99
CA SER A 30 0.26 -16.62 -3.74
C SER A 30 -0.49 -16.19 -5.01
N GLY A 31 -0.04 -16.62 -6.19
CA GLY A 31 -0.63 -16.24 -7.47
C GLY A 31 -0.32 -14.84 -7.94
N LYS A 32 0.62 -14.15 -7.28
CA LYS A 32 1.00 -12.76 -7.52
C LYS A 32 1.77 -12.57 -8.83
N LEU A 33 2.75 -13.44 -9.08
CA LEU A 33 3.52 -13.49 -10.32
C LEU A 33 3.74 -14.96 -10.68
N ARG A 34 3.14 -15.41 -11.78
CA ARG A 34 3.19 -16.81 -12.19
C ARG A 34 4.27 -17.02 -13.25
N PRO A 35 5.25 -17.93 -13.04
CA PRO A 35 6.15 -18.34 -14.10
C PRO A 35 5.40 -19.15 -15.14
N GLN A 36 5.89 -19.09 -16.37
CA GLN A 36 5.57 -20.08 -17.38
C GLN A 36 6.43 -21.33 -17.14
N ARG A 37 6.01 -22.48 -17.69
CA ARG A 37 6.74 -23.74 -17.59
C ARG A 37 7.09 -24.26 -18.97
N SER A 38 8.33 -24.69 -19.15
CA SER A 38 8.75 -25.40 -20.36
C SER A 38 8.17 -26.82 -20.40
N VAL A 39 8.30 -27.50 -21.54
CA VAL A 39 7.95 -28.92 -21.69
C VAL A 39 8.63 -29.79 -20.60
N GLY A 40 9.86 -29.45 -20.21
CA GLY A 40 10.60 -30.08 -19.08
C GLY A 40 10.24 -29.53 -17.69
N LYS A 41 9.08 -28.87 -17.51
CA LYS A 41 8.57 -28.30 -16.25
C LYS A 41 9.49 -27.25 -15.58
N GLN A 42 10.52 -26.76 -16.28
CA GLN A 42 11.39 -25.69 -15.77
C GLN A 42 10.66 -24.35 -15.79
N ARG A 43 10.81 -23.57 -14.69
CA ARG A 43 10.22 -22.23 -14.56
C ARG A 43 11.00 -21.21 -15.38
N TYR A 44 10.27 -20.37 -16.11
CA TYR A 44 10.81 -19.19 -16.75
C TYR A 44 9.79 -18.05 -16.71
N TYR A 45 10.28 -16.82 -16.89
CA TYR A 45 9.47 -15.61 -16.99
C TYR A 45 9.76 -14.93 -18.32
N LEU A 46 8.78 -14.28 -18.90
CA LEU A 46 9.01 -13.35 -20.01
C LEU A 46 9.53 -12.03 -19.44
N VAL A 47 10.55 -11.46 -20.06
CA VAL A 47 11.11 -10.17 -19.61
C VAL A 47 10.06 -9.06 -19.64
N GLU A 48 9.14 -9.13 -20.59
CA GLU A 48 8.03 -8.19 -20.71
C GLU A 48 7.06 -8.28 -19.52
N ASP A 49 6.69 -9.51 -19.11
CA ASP A 49 5.85 -9.72 -17.92
C ASP A 49 6.54 -9.17 -16.66
N LEU A 50 7.85 -9.38 -16.54
CA LEU A 50 8.64 -8.84 -15.42
C LEU A 50 8.69 -7.32 -15.45
N LYS A 51 8.88 -6.70 -16.62
CA LYS A 51 8.88 -5.24 -16.75
C LYS A 51 7.50 -4.65 -16.41
N SER A 52 6.43 -5.25 -16.93
CA SER A 52 5.06 -4.84 -16.61
C SER A 52 4.76 -4.95 -15.10
N PHE A 53 5.24 -6.02 -14.47
CA PHE A 53 5.14 -6.22 -13.03
C PHE A 53 5.98 -5.20 -12.24
N ALA A 54 7.21 -4.93 -12.68
CA ALA A 54 8.10 -3.94 -12.05
C ALA A 54 7.56 -2.50 -12.17
N LEU A 55 6.71 -2.22 -13.16
CA LEU A 55 6.04 -0.93 -13.32
C LEU A 55 4.71 -0.84 -12.55
N ASP A 56 4.25 -1.93 -11.94
CA ASP A 56 3.06 -1.91 -11.08
C ASP A 56 3.42 -1.45 -9.67
N ILE A 57 3.15 -0.18 -9.39
CA ILE A 57 3.40 0.43 -8.08
C ILE A 57 2.73 -0.30 -6.92
N ARG A 58 1.61 -1.01 -7.18
CA ARG A 58 0.93 -1.86 -6.16
C ARG A 58 1.81 -3.04 -5.79
N ALA A 59 2.40 -3.69 -6.79
CA ALA A 59 3.30 -4.82 -6.57
C ALA A 59 4.56 -4.38 -5.83
N ILE A 60 5.16 -3.25 -6.24
CA ILE A 60 6.37 -2.70 -5.60
C ILE A 60 6.08 -2.39 -4.12
N GLY A 61 5.04 -1.63 -3.82
CA GLY A 61 4.67 -1.26 -2.45
C GLY A 61 4.35 -2.46 -1.57
N LEU A 62 3.64 -3.46 -2.13
CA LEU A 62 3.31 -4.67 -1.38
C LEU A 62 4.55 -5.53 -1.10
N VAL A 63 5.47 -5.66 -2.07
CA VAL A 63 6.75 -6.35 -1.88
C VAL A 63 7.55 -5.68 -0.79
N TRP A 64 7.68 -4.36 -0.86
CA TRP A 64 8.41 -3.60 0.15
C TRP A 64 7.81 -3.78 1.55
N ALA A 65 6.48 -3.77 1.68
CA ALA A 65 5.79 -3.93 2.95
C ALA A 65 5.86 -5.35 3.54
N THR A 66 5.99 -6.40 2.69
CA THR A 66 5.91 -7.81 3.12
C THR A 66 7.24 -8.54 3.18
N SER A 67 8.30 -8.03 2.51
CA SER A 67 9.59 -8.72 2.45
C SER A 67 10.33 -8.63 3.77
N LEU A 68 10.99 -9.71 4.19
CA LEU A 68 11.90 -9.70 5.34
C LEU A 68 13.08 -8.76 5.07
N THR A 69 13.65 -8.84 3.87
CA THR A 69 14.65 -7.90 3.37
C THR A 69 14.00 -7.13 2.23
N PRO A 70 13.50 -5.91 2.48
CA PRO A 70 12.82 -5.13 1.45
C PRO A 70 13.80 -4.67 0.37
N PRO A 71 13.35 -4.58 -0.89
CA PRO A 71 14.17 -4.02 -1.95
C PRO A 71 14.44 -2.54 -1.69
N HIS A 72 15.60 -2.06 -2.17
CA HIS A 72 15.88 -0.64 -2.19
C HIS A 72 14.87 0.08 -3.10
N LEU A 73 14.25 1.12 -2.58
CA LEU A 73 13.32 1.95 -3.34
C LEU A 73 14.03 3.12 -4.01
N PRO A 74 13.62 3.47 -5.24
CA PRO A 74 14.01 4.75 -5.84
C PRO A 74 13.59 5.93 -4.98
N SER A 75 14.35 7.01 -5.03
CA SER A 75 14.10 8.19 -4.20
C SER A 75 12.77 8.89 -4.48
N ASP A 76 12.19 8.66 -5.65
CA ASP A 76 10.86 9.14 -6.06
C ASP A 76 9.70 8.24 -5.59
N GLN A 77 9.99 7.11 -4.96
CA GLN A 77 8.99 6.21 -4.38
C GLN A 77 9.10 6.07 -2.86
N TYR A 78 10.11 6.71 -2.25
CA TYR A 78 10.37 6.62 -0.82
C TYR A 78 10.39 8.00 -0.15
N CYS A 79 9.67 8.13 0.95
CA CYS A 79 9.66 9.30 1.82
C CYS A 79 10.13 8.89 3.22
N GLU A 80 11.39 9.17 3.52
CA GLU A 80 11.98 8.91 4.84
C GLU A 80 11.37 9.80 5.93
N ARG A 81 11.01 11.05 5.56
CA ARG A 81 10.53 12.10 6.46
C ARG A 81 9.16 12.61 6.04
N GLN A 82 8.38 13.06 7.02
CA GLN A 82 7.04 13.58 6.82
C GLN A 82 7.01 14.82 5.93
N ASP A 83 7.97 15.75 6.07
CA ASP A 83 8.04 16.96 5.25
C ASP A 83 8.20 16.64 3.75
N ARG A 84 9.01 15.64 3.42
CA ARG A 84 9.15 15.13 2.06
C ARG A 84 7.85 14.51 1.54
N PHE A 85 7.17 13.74 2.38
CA PHE A 85 5.87 13.18 2.02
C PHE A 85 4.84 14.27 1.73
N THR A 86 4.68 15.23 2.63
CA THR A 86 3.75 16.37 2.49
C THR A 86 4.02 17.16 1.20
N SER A 87 5.29 17.47 0.91
CA SER A 87 5.69 18.15 -0.32
C SER A 87 5.29 17.38 -1.58
N ARG A 88 5.43 16.05 -1.57
CA ARG A 88 5.05 15.20 -2.71
C ARG A 88 3.54 15.06 -2.85
N VAL A 89 2.79 15.02 -1.75
CA VAL A 89 1.31 15.04 -1.77
C VAL A 89 0.82 16.37 -2.36
N SER A 90 1.41 17.49 -1.98
CA SER A 90 1.09 18.80 -2.54
C SER A 90 1.36 18.87 -4.05
N ARG A 91 2.49 18.32 -4.50
CA ARG A 91 2.79 18.21 -5.94
C ARG A 91 1.75 17.36 -6.68
N MET A 92 1.39 16.20 -6.15
CA MET A 92 0.33 15.35 -6.73
C MET A 92 -1.00 16.12 -6.80
N GLY A 93 -1.35 16.86 -5.75
CA GLY A 93 -2.54 17.72 -5.73
C GLY A 93 -2.54 18.72 -6.88
N SER A 94 -1.43 19.41 -7.11
CA SER A 94 -1.30 20.34 -8.25
C SER A 94 -1.40 19.63 -9.61
N GLU A 95 -0.87 18.41 -9.74
CA GLU A 95 -1.02 17.58 -10.94
C GLU A 95 -2.50 17.20 -11.17
N LEU A 96 -3.25 16.86 -10.11
CA LEU A 96 -4.68 16.55 -10.18
C LEU A 96 -5.52 17.77 -10.55
N GLU A 97 -5.22 18.96 -9.99
CA GLU A 97 -5.92 20.21 -10.30
C GLU A 97 -5.79 20.62 -11.77
N ASN A 98 -4.67 20.27 -12.39
CA ASN A 98 -4.38 20.55 -13.80
C ASN A 98 -4.88 19.46 -14.77
N ASP A 99 -5.42 18.33 -14.28
CA ASP A 99 -5.98 17.27 -15.12
C ASP A 99 -7.44 17.61 -15.49
N PRO A 100 -7.74 17.87 -16.78
CA PRO A 100 -9.08 18.23 -17.23
C PRO A 100 -10.12 17.10 -17.07
N HIS A 101 -9.68 15.87 -16.83
CA HIS A 101 -10.55 14.70 -16.63
C HIS A 101 -10.86 14.42 -15.17
N ILE A 102 -10.37 15.26 -14.24
CA ILE A 102 -10.60 15.14 -12.80
C ILE A 102 -11.39 16.36 -12.32
N SER A 103 -12.49 16.10 -11.60
CA SER A 103 -13.26 17.20 -11.03
C SER A 103 -12.44 17.96 -9.97
N LYS A 104 -12.66 19.26 -9.85
CA LYS A 104 -11.99 20.10 -8.82
C LYS A 104 -12.21 19.56 -7.42
N GLU A 105 -13.36 18.96 -7.18
CA GLU A 105 -13.70 18.35 -5.90
C GLU A 105 -12.81 17.12 -5.63
N LEU A 106 -12.67 16.18 -6.58
CA LEU A 106 -11.76 15.04 -6.42
C LEU A 106 -10.30 15.49 -6.30
N ALA A 107 -9.88 16.49 -7.08
CA ALA A 107 -8.53 17.04 -7.01
C ALA A 107 -8.16 17.56 -5.61
N SER A 108 -9.13 18.11 -4.86
CA SER A 108 -8.94 18.57 -3.47
C SER A 108 -9.07 17.43 -2.44
N LEU A 109 -9.97 16.48 -2.64
CA LEU A 109 -10.24 15.43 -1.66
C LEU A 109 -9.19 14.29 -1.68
N ILE A 110 -8.63 13.96 -2.84
CA ILE A 110 -7.62 12.90 -2.95
C ILE A 110 -6.36 13.21 -2.15
N PRO A 111 -5.75 14.42 -2.23
CA PRO A 111 -4.61 14.77 -1.39
C PRO A 111 -4.92 14.71 0.11
N LEU A 112 -6.14 15.06 0.52
CA LEU A 112 -6.59 14.96 1.91
C LEU A 112 -6.62 13.49 2.37
N VAL A 113 -7.22 12.59 1.59
CA VAL A 113 -7.26 11.14 1.89
C VAL A 113 -5.84 10.56 1.99
N VAL A 114 -4.97 10.92 1.04
CA VAL A 114 -3.57 10.46 1.02
C VAL A 114 -2.81 11.01 2.22
N GLY A 115 -2.99 12.29 2.53
CA GLY A 115 -2.38 12.97 3.67
C GLY A 115 -2.74 12.28 4.99
N GLU A 116 -4.03 12.06 5.25
CA GLU A 116 -4.50 11.40 6.46
C GLU A 116 -3.92 9.99 6.65
N ILE A 117 -3.82 9.21 5.58
CA ILE A 117 -3.24 7.85 5.65
C ILE A 117 -1.73 7.92 5.91
N GLY A 118 -1.00 8.76 5.19
CA GLY A 118 0.46 8.85 5.31
C GLY A 118 0.90 9.52 6.61
N ASP A 119 0.22 10.56 7.05
CA ASP A 119 0.52 11.23 8.34
C ASP A 119 0.30 10.28 9.52
N ASN A 120 -0.69 9.39 9.44
CA ASN A 120 -0.87 8.34 10.45
C ASN A 120 0.35 7.41 10.51
N SER A 121 0.93 7.04 9.37
CA SER A 121 2.14 6.20 9.35
C SER A 121 3.31 6.88 10.07
N PHE A 122 3.55 8.17 9.85
CA PHE A 122 4.59 8.90 10.57
C PHE A 122 4.26 9.04 12.05
N ALA A 123 3.09 9.56 12.38
CA ALA A 123 2.72 9.91 13.74
C ALA A 123 2.68 8.72 14.70
N HIS A 124 2.29 7.53 14.22
CA HIS A 124 2.25 6.32 15.05
C HIS A 124 3.59 5.61 15.18
N ASN A 125 4.54 5.89 14.28
CA ASN A 125 5.81 5.18 14.22
C ASN A 125 7.04 6.01 14.59
N ILE A 126 6.91 7.31 14.92
CA ILE A 126 8.04 8.14 15.37
C ILE A 126 8.73 7.47 16.56
N GLY A 127 10.04 7.20 16.42
CA GLY A 127 10.84 6.51 17.44
C GLY A 127 10.56 5.01 17.59
N ASN A 128 9.68 4.42 16.77
CA ASN A 128 9.20 3.06 16.91
C ASN A 128 9.09 2.28 15.59
N TRP A 129 9.85 2.69 14.58
CA TRP A 129 9.95 1.94 13.33
C TRP A 129 10.57 0.56 13.58
N SER A 130 9.97 -0.48 13.02
CA SER A 130 10.42 -1.86 13.24
C SER A 130 11.76 -2.16 12.56
N ASP A 131 12.01 -1.56 11.39
CA ASP A 131 13.23 -1.74 10.61
C ASP A 131 13.58 -0.49 9.79
N ILE A 132 12.79 -0.11 8.79
CA ILE A 132 13.06 1.03 7.90
C ILE A 132 12.09 2.15 8.22
N PRO A 133 12.57 3.34 8.65
CA PRO A 133 11.70 4.50 8.87
C PRO A 133 11.11 5.02 7.56
N GLY A 134 10.01 5.77 7.65
CA GLY A 134 9.37 6.39 6.50
C GLY A 134 8.41 5.48 5.73
N ILE A 135 7.96 5.95 4.58
CA ILE A 135 6.90 5.31 3.81
C ILE A 135 7.28 5.14 2.34
N PHE A 136 6.80 4.05 1.74
CA PHE A 136 6.61 3.96 0.30
C PHE A 136 5.42 4.84 -0.09
N TYR A 137 5.62 5.71 -1.06
CA TYR A 137 4.57 6.53 -1.64
C TYR A 137 4.78 6.68 -3.15
N SER A 138 3.82 6.18 -3.92
CA SER A 138 3.86 6.28 -5.38
C SER A 138 2.45 6.39 -5.96
N TYR A 139 2.33 7.06 -7.11
CA TYR A 139 1.07 7.21 -7.81
C TYR A 139 1.24 7.09 -9.33
N ASP A 140 0.18 6.64 -10.00
CA ASP A 140 0.00 6.67 -11.46
C ASP A 140 -1.36 7.32 -11.74
N LEU A 141 -1.36 8.61 -12.05
CA LEU A 141 -2.59 9.38 -12.28
C LEU A 141 -3.34 8.93 -13.54
N ARG A 142 -2.63 8.40 -14.54
CA ARG A 142 -3.28 7.86 -15.74
C ARG A 142 -4.10 6.61 -15.45
N LYS A 143 -3.63 5.79 -14.51
CA LYS A 143 -4.35 4.61 -14.01
C LYS A 143 -5.25 4.94 -12.82
N ARG A 144 -5.20 6.19 -12.33
CA ARG A 144 -5.93 6.65 -11.14
C ARG A 144 -5.68 5.77 -9.91
N ILE A 145 -4.40 5.50 -9.66
CA ILE A 145 -3.95 4.63 -8.56
C ILE A 145 -2.91 5.37 -7.73
N ILE A 146 -3.07 5.32 -6.42
CA ILE A 146 -2.10 5.80 -5.43
C ILE A 146 -1.83 4.67 -4.46
N VAL A 147 -0.57 4.47 -4.10
CA VAL A 147 -0.14 3.42 -3.18
C VAL A 147 0.71 4.01 -2.07
N LEU A 148 0.36 3.69 -0.84
CA LEU A 148 1.17 3.97 0.35
C LEU A 148 1.46 2.67 1.08
N ALA A 149 2.65 2.58 1.67
CA ALA A 149 2.97 1.51 2.60
C ALA A 149 3.97 1.99 3.66
N ASP A 150 3.86 1.46 4.85
CA ASP A 150 4.85 1.64 5.91
C ASP A 150 5.28 0.28 6.50
N ARG A 151 6.38 0.30 7.22
CA ARG A 151 6.94 -0.87 7.91
C ARG A 151 6.97 -0.65 9.43
N GLY A 152 5.94 0.05 9.93
CA GLY A 152 5.79 0.36 11.33
C GLY A 152 5.13 -0.75 12.14
N ARG A 153 4.45 -0.35 13.23
CA ARG A 153 3.83 -1.26 14.20
C ARG A 153 2.55 -1.95 13.72
N GLY A 154 1.89 -1.37 12.70
CA GLY A 154 0.56 -1.79 12.28
C GLY A 154 -0.57 -1.31 13.21
N VAL A 155 -1.80 -1.46 12.69
CA VAL A 155 -2.99 -0.87 13.32
C VAL A 155 -3.32 -1.54 14.65
N ARG A 156 -3.28 -2.88 14.73
CA ARG A 156 -3.63 -3.62 15.95
C ARG A 156 -2.72 -3.23 17.11
N THR A 157 -1.41 -3.29 16.92
CA THR A 157 -0.44 -2.94 17.97
C THR A 157 -0.60 -1.49 18.44
N THR A 158 -0.91 -0.58 17.52
CA THR A 158 -1.17 0.82 17.86
C THR A 158 -2.44 0.98 18.69
N LEU A 159 -3.54 0.34 18.30
CA LEU A 159 -4.81 0.45 19.01
C LEU A 159 -4.82 -0.31 20.34
N GLN A 160 -4.08 -1.39 20.48
CA GLN A 160 -3.95 -2.12 21.74
C GLN A 160 -3.36 -1.27 22.88
N GLN A 161 -2.64 -0.18 22.58
CA GLN A 161 -2.15 0.75 23.59
C GLN A 161 -3.28 1.46 24.35
N VAL A 162 -4.43 1.66 23.69
CA VAL A 162 -5.61 2.35 24.27
C VAL A 162 -6.81 1.42 24.46
N ARG A 163 -6.82 0.29 23.75
CA ARG A 163 -7.86 -0.76 23.87
C ARG A 163 -7.21 -2.14 23.82
N PRO A 164 -6.67 -2.63 24.94
CA PRO A 164 -5.97 -3.93 24.99
C PRO A 164 -6.83 -5.14 24.58
N SER A 165 -8.16 -5.02 24.63
CA SER A 165 -9.11 -6.08 24.30
C SER A 165 -9.18 -6.40 22.79
N ILE A 166 -8.60 -5.59 21.90
CA ILE A 166 -8.59 -5.86 20.46
C ILE A 166 -7.75 -7.11 20.20
N ALA A 167 -8.41 -8.22 19.80
CA ALA A 167 -7.80 -9.53 19.69
C ALA A 167 -7.25 -9.84 18.28
N THR A 168 -7.82 -9.26 17.22
CA THR A 168 -7.50 -9.62 15.84
C THR A 168 -7.18 -8.39 14.98
N ASP A 169 -6.41 -8.58 13.90
CA ASP A 169 -6.12 -7.53 12.93
C ASP A 169 -7.40 -7.07 12.22
N THR A 170 -8.35 -7.98 11.99
CA THR A 170 -9.66 -7.65 11.40
C THR A 170 -10.48 -6.72 12.29
N GLU A 171 -10.57 -7.03 13.58
CA GLU A 171 -11.23 -6.18 14.57
C GLU A 171 -10.56 -4.79 14.63
N ALA A 172 -9.22 -4.76 14.64
CA ALA A 172 -8.47 -3.52 14.65
C ALA A 172 -8.81 -2.62 13.45
N LEU A 173 -8.91 -3.17 12.25
CA LEU A 173 -9.30 -2.40 11.06
C LEU A 173 -10.75 -1.91 11.15
N ILE A 174 -11.67 -2.74 11.62
CA ILE A 174 -13.09 -2.34 11.81
C ILE A 174 -13.16 -1.17 12.79
N VAL A 175 -12.47 -1.25 13.93
CA VAL A 175 -12.43 -0.18 14.94
C VAL A 175 -11.80 1.09 14.37
N ALA A 176 -10.66 0.99 13.67
CA ALA A 176 -9.95 2.13 13.11
C ALA A 176 -10.77 2.95 12.11
N PHE A 177 -11.62 2.29 11.32
CA PHE A 177 -12.46 2.97 10.33
C PHE A 177 -13.84 3.40 10.86
N ASN A 178 -14.33 2.83 11.96
CA ASN A 178 -15.66 3.13 12.48
C ASN A 178 -15.66 4.05 13.68
N GLU A 179 -14.63 4.00 14.52
CA GLU A 179 -14.63 4.65 15.80
C GLU A 179 -13.65 5.83 15.86
N VAL A 180 -13.92 6.75 16.77
CA VAL A 180 -12.99 7.84 17.14
C VAL A 180 -12.06 7.30 18.20
N ILE A 181 -10.91 6.77 17.79
CA ILE A 181 -9.92 6.20 18.70
C ILE A 181 -8.51 6.57 18.22
N SER A 182 -7.65 6.97 19.14
CA SER A 182 -6.26 7.32 18.86
C SER A 182 -5.33 6.62 19.84
N GLY A 183 -4.33 5.92 19.32
CA GLY A 183 -3.20 5.42 20.10
C GLY A 183 -2.16 6.50 20.44
N ARG A 184 -2.45 7.78 20.17
CA ARG A 184 -1.58 8.92 20.52
C ARG A 184 -1.97 9.47 21.89
N ASN A 185 -1.07 9.38 22.85
CA ASN A 185 -1.22 10.05 24.14
C ASN A 185 -0.18 11.20 24.20
N PRO A 186 -0.54 12.48 24.45
CA PRO A 186 -1.84 13.00 24.91
C PRO A 186 -2.78 13.52 23.80
N GLU A 187 -2.48 13.32 22.49
CA GLU A 187 -3.30 13.88 21.41
C GLU A 187 -4.64 13.16 21.25
N LYS A 188 -5.74 13.90 21.37
CA LYS A 188 -7.12 13.40 21.15
C LYS A 188 -7.53 13.31 19.66
N ARG A 189 -6.58 13.35 18.71
CA ARG A 189 -6.87 13.25 17.27
C ARG A 189 -6.95 11.77 16.84
N GLY A 190 -8.14 11.20 16.86
CA GLY A 190 -8.37 9.81 16.44
C GLY A 190 -9.35 9.66 15.28
N ASN A 191 -9.48 10.69 14.41
CA ASN A 191 -10.51 10.74 13.38
C ASN A 191 -10.01 10.46 11.96
N GLY A 192 -8.70 10.35 11.71
CA GLY A 192 -8.13 10.33 10.36
C GLY A 192 -8.73 9.27 9.43
N LEU A 193 -8.73 8.00 9.82
CA LEU A 193 -9.30 6.93 8.99
C LEU A 193 -10.83 6.98 8.89
N LYS A 194 -11.53 7.55 9.88
CA LYS A 194 -12.96 7.80 9.80
C LYS A 194 -13.28 8.92 8.81
N VAL A 195 -12.48 9.99 8.79
CA VAL A 195 -12.59 11.06 7.76
C VAL A 195 -12.32 10.47 6.38
N VAL A 196 -11.27 9.69 6.23
CA VAL A 196 -10.96 8.96 4.98
C VAL A 196 -12.16 8.12 4.52
N ARG A 197 -12.76 7.34 5.42
CA ARG A 197 -13.95 6.55 5.11
C ARG A 197 -15.11 7.41 4.63
N ASN A 198 -15.43 8.48 5.34
CA ASN A 198 -16.55 9.35 4.97
C ASN A 198 -16.36 9.98 3.58
N ILE A 199 -15.14 10.40 3.25
CA ILE A 199 -14.81 10.93 1.93
C ILE A 199 -14.99 9.86 0.86
N ILE A 200 -14.43 8.67 1.06
CA ILE A 200 -14.48 7.54 0.13
C ILE A 200 -15.92 7.12 -0.14
N GLU A 201 -16.74 7.02 0.92
CA GLU A 201 -18.16 6.60 0.80
C GLU A 201 -19.03 7.65 0.12
N SER A 202 -18.66 8.93 0.18
CA SER A 202 -19.38 10.03 -0.47
C SER A 202 -18.98 10.26 -1.93
N LYS A 203 -17.90 9.62 -2.40
CA LYS A 203 -17.33 9.80 -3.74
C LYS A 203 -17.01 8.44 -4.38
N GLU A 204 -16.78 8.44 -5.68
CA GLU A 204 -16.36 7.24 -6.40
C GLU A 204 -14.87 6.91 -6.17
N ILE A 205 -14.46 6.88 -4.91
CA ILE A 205 -13.11 6.51 -4.48
C ILE A 205 -13.15 5.13 -3.85
N GLY A 206 -12.21 4.27 -4.22
CA GLY A 206 -12.01 2.97 -3.62
C GLY A 206 -10.76 2.94 -2.77
N LEU A 207 -10.81 2.27 -1.62
CA LEU A 207 -9.65 2.00 -0.77
C LEU A 207 -9.54 0.52 -0.45
N ILE A 208 -8.38 -0.06 -0.69
CA ILE A 208 -7.93 -1.30 -0.08
C ILE A 208 -6.91 -0.92 0.98
N PHE A 209 -7.14 -1.32 2.22
CA PHE A 209 -6.24 -1.05 3.34
C PHE A 209 -5.89 -2.33 4.07
N ARG A 210 -4.59 -2.58 4.28
CA ARG A 210 -4.08 -3.80 4.91
C ARG A 210 -3.18 -3.47 6.09
N SER A 211 -3.30 -4.26 7.16
CA SER A 211 -2.37 -4.29 8.29
C SER A 211 -2.42 -5.65 8.96
N GLY A 212 -1.27 -6.18 9.35
CA GLY A 212 -1.19 -7.57 9.77
C GLY A 212 -1.66 -8.52 8.66
N ILE A 213 -2.50 -9.47 8.99
CA ILE A 213 -3.12 -10.40 8.04
C ILE A 213 -4.50 -9.94 7.57
N ALA A 214 -4.98 -8.77 8.00
CA ALA A 214 -6.30 -8.27 7.63
C ALA A 214 -6.23 -7.31 6.43
N GLU A 215 -7.26 -7.37 5.59
CA GLU A 215 -7.53 -6.44 4.52
C GLU A 215 -8.94 -5.87 4.66
N ALA A 216 -9.09 -4.56 4.62
CA ALA A 216 -10.35 -3.86 4.56
C ALA A 216 -10.53 -3.23 3.17
N SER A 217 -11.72 -3.36 2.59
CA SER A 217 -12.17 -2.69 1.37
C SER A 217 -13.26 -1.69 1.71
N VAL A 218 -13.07 -0.43 1.33
CA VAL A 218 -13.99 0.69 1.54
C VAL A 218 -14.33 1.31 0.19
N GLY A 219 -15.59 1.62 -0.07
CA GLY A 219 -16.06 2.28 -1.29
C GLY A 219 -16.14 1.39 -2.55
N LEU A 220 -15.54 0.18 -2.55
CA LEU A 220 -15.37 -0.63 -3.78
C LEU A 220 -16.56 -1.50 -4.14
N LYS A 221 -17.38 -1.95 -3.19
CA LYS A 221 -18.43 -2.96 -3.47
C LYS A 221 -19.80 -2.63 -2.91
N LYS A 222 -19.88 -2.02 -1.76
CA LYS A 222 -21.14 -1.66 -1.08
C LYS A 222 -20.94 -0.36 -0.33
N PRO A 223 -21.58 0.73 -0.72
CA PRO A 223 -21.56 1.97 0.06
C PRO A 223 -21.98 1.72 1.51
N GLY A 224 -21.31 2.36 2.45
CA GLY A 224 -21.63 2.27 3.88
C GLY A 224 -21.15 0.99 4.59
N LYS A 225 -20.47 0.05 3.89
CA LYS A 225 -19.93 -1.17 4.52
C LYS A 225 -18.44 -1.35 4.28
N ILE A 226 -17.71 -1.58 5.36
CA ILE A 226 -16.33 -2.06 5.31
C ILE A 226 -16.39 -3.57 5.12
N ILE A 227 -15.79 -4.06 4.04
CA ILE A 227 -15.67 -5.49 3.79
C ILE A 227 -14.27 -5.91 4.21
N THR A 228 -14.17 -6.82 5.16
CA THR A 228 -12.89 -7.35 5.64
C THR A 228 -12.68 -8.78 5.17
N LYS A 229 -11.41 -9.14 4.95
CA LYS A 229 -10.98 -10.51 4.70
C LYS A 229 -9.58 -10.74 5.24
N ILE A 230 -9.22 -12.02 5.40
CA ILE A 230 -7.86 -12.41 5.75
C ILE A 230 -7.02 -12.49 4.47
N ALA A 231 -5.89 -11.80 4.49
CA ALA A 231 -4.91 -11.80 3.42
C ALA A 231 -3.90 -12.94 3.58
N LYS A 232 -3.27 -13.35 2.48
CA LYS A 232 -2.26 -14.42 2.49
C LYS A 232 -0.92 -13.97 3.07
N ASP A 233 -0.60 -12.68 2.89
CA ASP A 233 0.67 -12.11 3.35
C ASP A 233 0.43 -11.27 4.60
N ASN A 234 1.37 -11.31 5.52
CA ASN A 234 1.39 -10.44 6.70
C ASN A 234 2.09 -9.12 6.35
N ILE A 235 1.43 -8.00 6.64
CA ILE A 235 1.98 -6.64 6.52
C ILE A 235 2.50 -6.22 7.89
N LYS A 236 3.78 -5.87 8.01
CA LYS A 236 4.34 -5.41 9.30
C LYS A 236 3.66 -4.14 9.79
N GLY A 237 3.61 -3.11 8.96
CA GLY A 237 2.94 -1.85 9.20
C GLY A 237 1.57 -1.78 8.51
N THR A 238 1.45 -0.85 7.54
CA THR A 238 0.26 -0.71 6.71
C THR A 238 0.57 -0.74 5.22
N TYR A 239 -0.42 -1.09 4.42
CA TYR A 239 -0.38 -1.00 2.97
C TYR A 239 -1.75 -0.57 2.46
N SER A 240 -1.79 0.47 1.64
CA SER A 240 -3.03 0.99 1.09
C SER A 240 -2.94 1.23 -0.41
N VAL A 241 -4.06 0.96 -1.10
CA VAL A 241 -4.26 1.28 -2.51
C VAL A 241 -5.52 2.11 -2.63
N ILE A 242 -5.38 3.32 -3.15
CA ILE A 242 -6.47 4.23 -3.44
C ILE A 242 -6.70 4.22 -4.95
N THR A 243 -7.97 4.12 -5.37
CA THR A 243 -8.41 4.21 -6.77
C THR A 243 -9.53 5.23 -6.90
N PHE A 244 -9.58 5.99 -8.00
CA PHE A 244 -10.54 7.08 -8.18
C PHE A 244 -10.83 7.38 -9.66
#